data_98e277742883cb435c780bb09f36978c
#
_entry.id   98e277742883cb435c780bb09f36978c
#
_cell.length_a   1.000
_cell.length_b   1.000
_cell.length_c   1.000
_cell.angle_alpha   90.00
_cell.angle_beta   90.00
_cell.angle_gamma   90.00
#
_symmetry.space_group_name_H-M   'P 1'
#
loop_
_entity.id
_entity.type
_entity.pdbx_description
1 polymer ?
#
loop_
_entity_poly.entity_id
_entity_poly.type
_entity_poly.pdbx_seq_one_letter_code
_entity_poly.pdbx_strand_id
1 'polypeptide(L)'
;MTIDPTTPRLLTIAVLTFRRPRDLDAVLPLLVEQARSVRGLGVEARVLVVDNDASGSGRGRVEEAALAAADPGDGAGPVTVDYVVEATPGIASARNRALAESGDGDVLVFIDDDERPSEGWLGALVSLQAETGAAAVVGPVRSEYEVEPEPFIVEGRFFVRRRLATGTPVDVAATNNLLLDLVEVRRQGLAFDVALGQLGGEDTLFTRSLVAGGGTILWCAEAVVTDVVPAHRVTRRWVVQRAYSSGNGWSLTSVMLSARGASRLSMRLRLSAKGGVRVVGGLGRYAVGTVTRPLGRRSLGQRARGIRTMARGAGMVAGAWGAGYREYGRVDG
;
A
#
# COMPACT_ATOMS: atom_id res chain seq x y z
N MET A 1 -0.14 -6.81 -29.43
CA MET A 1 -0.16 -8.26 -29.17
C MET A 1 -1.64 -8.60 -28.95
N THR A 2 -2.26 -9.31 -29.89
CA THR A 2 -3.67 -9.72 -29.76
C THR A 2 -3.71 -10.85 -28.71
N ILE A 3 -4.38 -10.60 -27.58
CA ILE A 3 -4.62 -11.62 -26.57
C ILE A 3 -5.54 -12.65 -27.20
N ASP A 4 -5.14 -13.93 -27.23
CA ASP A 4 -5.98 -15.02 -27.66
C ASP A 4 -7.11 -15.17 -26.61
N PRO A 5 -8.38 -14.96 -26.98
CA PRO A 5 -9.49 -15.02 -26.04
C PRO A 5 -9.72 -16.41 -25.45
N THR A 6 -9.00 -17.44 -25.93
CA THR A 6 -9.11 -18.83 -25.45
C THR A 6 -8.10 -19.16 -24.34
N THR A 7 -7.08 -18.33 -24.12
CA THR A 7 -6.08 -18.54 -23.05
C THR A 7 -6.44 -17.70 -21.83
N PRO A 8 -6.65 -18.33 -20.65
CA PRO A 8 -6.96 -17.57 -19.45
C PRO A 8 -5.79 -16.65 -19.06
N ARG A 9 -6.12 -15.45 -18.56
CA ARG A 9 -5.11 -14.54 -18.00
C ARG A 9 -4.57 -15.11 -16.71
N LEU A 10 -3.24 -15.12 -16.57
CA LEU A 10 -2.57 -15.59 -15.36
C LEU A 10 -2.44 -14.46 -14.34
N LEU A 11 -3.04 -14.65 -13.16
CA LEU A 11 -3.04 -13.68 -12.08
C LEU A 11 -2.36 -14.25 -10.83
N THR A 12 -1.47 -13.47 -10.24
CA THR A 12 -0.89 -13.78 -8.93
C THR A 12 -1.43 -12.80 -7.89
N ILE A 13 -2.01 -13.30 -6.79
CA ILE A 13 -2.31 -12.52 -5.60
C ILE A 13 -1.12 -12.67 -4.66
N ALA A 14 -0.32 -11.60 -4.48
CA ALA A 14 0.86 -11.62 -3.64
C ALA A 14 0.57 -11.04 -2.26
N VAL A 15 0.86 -11.84 -1.23
CA VAL A 15 0.82 -11.47 0.19
C VAL A 15 2.23 -11.44 0.72
N LEU A 16 2.64 -10.30 1.29
CA LEU A 16 3.93 -10.18 1.94
C LEU A 16 3.76 -10.31 3.45
N THR A 17 4.60 -11.12 4.08
CA THR A 17 4.54 -11.34 5.53
C THR A 17 5.91 -11.28 6.19
N PHE A 18 5.93 -10.96 7.47
CA PHE A 18 7.12 -11.02 8.33
C PHE A 18 6.72 -11.30 9.77
N ARG A 19 6.93 -12.54 10.24
CA ARG A 19 6.64 -13.00 11.62
C ARG A 19 5.19 -12.76 12.07
N ARG A 20 4.22 -12.98 11.15
CA ARG A 20 2.78 -12.78 11.38
C ARG A 20 1.95 -14.01 11.00
N PRO A 21 2.20 -15.18 11.58
CA PRO A 21 1.48 -16.40 11.18
C PRO A 21 -0.05 -16.31 11.42
N ARG A 22 -0.49 -15.56 12.44
CA ARG A 22 -1.93 -15.36 12.73
C ARG A 22 -2.64 -14.52 11.67
N ASP A 23 -1.95 -13.55 11.08
CA ASP A 23 -2.53 -12.73 10.00
C ASP A 23 -2.69 -13.57 8.74
N LEU A 24 -1.72 -14.46 8.45
CA LEU A 24 -1.84 -15.45 7.36
C LEU A 24 -3.02 -16.38 7.55
N ASP A 25 -3.25 -16.92 8.77
CA ASP A 25 -4.41 -17.77 9.06
C ASP A 25 -5.73 -17.09 8.71
N ALA A 26 -5.80 -15.78 8.91
CA ALA A 26 -7.01 -15.02 8.68
C ALA A 26 -7.19 -14.55 7.22
N VAL A 27 -6.09 -14.28 6.49
CA VAL A 27 -6.19 -13.74 5.12
C VAL A 27 -6.22 -14.83 4.05
N LEU A 28 -5.45 -15.93 4.19
CA LEU A 28 -5.30 -16.93 3.14
C LEU A 28 -6.63 -17.58 2.70
N PRO A 29 -7.54 -17.98 3.59
CA PRO A 29 -8.83 -18.52 3.17
C PRO A 29 -9.64 -17.55 2.32
N LEU A 30 -9.61 -16.25 2.66
CA LEU A 30 -10.30 -15.20 1.91
C LEU A 30 -9.70 -15.04 0.52
N LEU A 31 -8.36 -15.07 0.39
CA LEU A 31 -7.70 -14.93 -0.90
C LEU A 31 -7.90 -16.13 -1.82
N VAL A 32 -7.97 -17.34 -1.26
CA VAL A 32 -8.33 -18.55 -2.00
C VAL A 32 -9.75 -18.41 -2.56
N GLU A 33 -10.69 -17.90 -1.78
CA GLU A 33 -12.07 -17.65 -2.23
C GLU A 33 -12.10 -16.58 -3.34
N GLN A 34 -11.37 -15.49 -3.19
CA GLN A 34 -11.24 -14.46 -4.23
C GLN A 34 -10.63 -15.04 -5.53
N ALA A 35 -9.61 -15.89 -5.43
CA ALA A 35 -9.00 -16.54 -6.59
C ALA A 35 -9.99 -17.44 -7.33
N ARG A 36 -10.87 -18.14 -6.60
CA ARG A 36 -11.95 -18.96 -7.21
C ARG A 36 -12.98 -18.08 -7.93
N SER A 37 -13.37 -16.97 -7.33
CA SER A 37 -14.45 -16.11 -7.82
C SER A 37 -14.18 -15.50 -9.20
N VAL A 38 -12.91 -15.36 -9.61
CA VAL A 38 -12.54 -14.74 -10.90
C VAL A 38 -12.40 -15.72 -12.06
N ARG A 39 -12.53 -17.03 -11.83
CA ARG A 39 -12.46 -18.03 -12.92
C ARG A 39 -13.48 -17.78 -14.02
N GLY A 40 -14.71 -17.39 -13.63
CA GLY A 40 -15.77 -17.03 -14.57
C GLY A 40 -15.46 -15.84 -15.46
N LEU A 41 -14.42 -15.07 -15.13
CA LEU A 41 -13.94 -13.91 -15.91
C LEU A 41 -12.80 -14.27 -16.87
N GLY A 42 -12.49 -15.56 -17.07
CA GLY A 42 -11.37 -16.00 -17.90
C GLY A 42 -10.01 -15.75 -17.26
N VAL A 43 -9.94 -15.75 -15.93
CA VAL A 43 -8.72 -15.52 -15.15
C VAL A 43 -8.38 -16.76 -14.34
N GLU A 44 -7.14 -17.23 -14.47
CA GLU A 44 -6.57 -18.26 -13.61
C GLU A 44 -5.70 -17.58 -12.53
N ALA A 45 -6.18 -17.62 -11.29
CA ALA A 45 -5.55 -16.95 -10.18
C ALA A 45 -4.88 -17.93 -9.21
N ARG A 46 -3.68 -17.57 -8.74
CA ARG A 46 -2.98 -18.24 -7.64
C ARG A 46 -2.69 -17.28 -6.51
N VAL A 47 -2.43 -17.77 -5.32
CA VAL A 47 -1.95 -17.02 -4.17
C VAL A 47 -0.45 -17.28 -4.00
N LEU A 48 0.34 -16.22 -3.84
CA LEU A 48 1.77 -16.30 -3.56
C LEU A 48 2.06 -15.60 -2.22
N VAL A 49 2.59 -16.34 -1.26
CA VAL A 49 3.08 -15.76 -0.01
C VAL A 49 4.58 -15.57 -0.08
N VAL A 50 5.02 -14.32 0.09
CA VAL A 50 6.43 -13.95 0.20
C VAL A 50 6.76 -13.66 1.65
N ASP A 51 7.46 -14.58 2.30
CA ASP A 51 7.90 -14.42 3.70
C ASP A 51 9.26 -13.72 3.75
N ASN A 52 9.29 -12.50 4.27
CA ASN A 52 10.52 -11.73 4.42
C ASN A 52 11.24 -12.03 5.75
N ASP A 53 10.97 -13.19 6.34
CA ASP A 53 11.74 -13.76 7.44
C ASP A 53 12.60 -14.93 6.93
N ALA A 54 13.92 -14.79 7.01
CA ALA A 54 14.86 -15.82 6.58
C ALA A 54 14.65 -17.18 7.31
N SER A 55 14.02 -17.17 8.49
CA SER A 55 13.64 -18.40 9.21
C SER A 55 12.40 -19.09 8.66
N GLY A 56 11.64 -18.44 7.77
CA GLY A 56 10.44 -19.01 7.15
C GLY A 56 9.28 -19.16 8.14
N SER A 57 9.03 -18.12 8.96
CA SER A 57 8.04 -18.15 10.06
C SER A 57 6.60 -18.41 9.61
N GLY A 58 6.26 -18.14 8.35
CA GLY A 58 4.94 -18.36 7.76
C GLY A 58 4.73 -19.75 7.16
N ARG A 59 5.80 -20.57 6.97
CA ARG A 59 5.76 -21.79 6.16
C ARG A 59 4.63 -22.75 6.54
N GLY A 60 4.55 -23.14 7.81
CA GLY A 60 3.56 -24.13 8.25
C GLY A 60 2.12 -23.71 7.98
N ARG A 61 1.81 -22.41 8.13
CA ARG A 61 0.46 -21.88 7.85
C ARG A 61 0.13 -21.88 6.36
N VAL A 62 1.11 -21.60 5.52
CA VAL A 62 0.91 -21.61 4.07
C VAL A 62 0.78 -23.05 3.57
N GLU A 63 1.54 -24.03 4.10
CA GLU A 63 1.41 -25.44 3.75
C GLU A 63 0.02 -25.98 4.14
N GLU A 64 -0.50 -25.64 5.32
CA GLU A 64 -1.87 -25.99 5.73
C GLU A 64 -2.92 -25.39 4.78
N ALA A 65 -2.78 -24.12 4.43
CA ALA A 65 -3.69 -23.44 3.51
C ALA A 65 -3.61 -24.01 2.08
N ALA A 66 -2.42 -24.37 1.61
CA ALA A 66 -2.22 -24.99 0.30
C ALA A 66 -2.91 -26.34 0.20
N LEU A 67 -2.81 -27.19 1.23
CA LEU A 67 -3.52 -28.47 1.28
C LEU A 67 -5.04 -28.29 1.23
N ALA A 68 -5.58 -27.35 2.03
CA ALA A 68 -7.00 -27.03 2.04
C ALA A 68 -7.50 -26.43 0.71
N ALA A 69 -6.66 -25.68 0.02
CA ALA A 69 -6.98 -25.05 -1.26
C ALA A 69 -6.94 -26.05 -2.44
N ALA A 70 -6.10 -27.09 -2.34
CA ALA A 70 -5.93 -28.12 -3.36
C ALA A 70 -7.12 -29.08 -3.43
N ASP A 71 -7.74 -29.39 -2.29
CA ASP A 71 -8.92 -30.26 -2.21
C ASP A 71 -9.98 -29.64 -1.28
N PRO A 72 -10.80 -28.72 -1.78
CA PRO A 72 -11.79 -28.01 -0.95
C PRO A 72 -12.98 -28.87 -0.51
N GLY A 73 -13.15 -30.09 -1.07
CA GLY A 73 -14.26 -31.00 -0.73
C GLY A 73 -15.67 -30.55 -1.19
N ASP A 74 -15.82 -29.34 -1.67
CA ASP A 74 -17.09 -28.72 -2.10
C ASP A 74 -17.29 -28.64 -3.63
N GLY A 75 -16.35 -29.16 -4.41
CA GLY A 75 -16.38 -29.09 -5.87
C GLY A 75 -15.95 -27.73 -6.46
N ALA A 76 -15.52 -26.78 -5.65
CA ALA A 76 -15.13 -25.43 -6.11
C ALA A 76 -13.84 -25.38 -6.93
N GLY A 77 -13.14 -26.49 -7.05
CA GLY A 77 -11.88 -26.65 -7.78
C GLY A 77 -10.65 -26.09 -7.05
N PRO A 78 -9.45 -26.64 -7.36
CA PRO A 78 -8.22 -26.32 -6.64
C PRO A 78 -7.72 -24.90 -6.92
N VAL A 79 -7.07 -24.28 -5.92
CA VAL A 79 -6.32 -23.04 -6.07
C VAL A 79 -4.88 -23.30 -5.63
N THR A 80 -3.91 -22.87 -6.43
CA THR A 80 -2.50 -22.95 -6.06
C THR A 80 -2.17 -21.90 -5.02
N VAL A 81 -1.54 -22.32 -3.92
CA VAL A 81 -0.99 -21.45 -2.89
C VAL A 81 0.50 -21.73 -2.77
N ASP A 82 1.31 -20.80 -3.28
CA ASP A 82 2.77 -20.90 -3.30
C ASP A 82 3.39 -20.18 -2.12
N TYR A 83 4.57 -20.65 -1.69
CA TYR A 83 5.34 -20.03 -0.62
C TYR A 83 6.80 -19.86 -1.01
N VAL A 84 7.31 -18.65 -0.83
CA VAL A 84 8.73 -18.35 -1.05
C VAL A 84 9.28 -17.51 0.11
N VAL A 85 10.57 -17.72 0.42
CA VAL A 85 11.30 -16.92 1.38
C VAL A 85 12.13 -15.88 0.64
N GLU A 86 12.03 -14.61 1.05
CA GLU A 86 12.94 -13.54 0.67
C GLU A 86 13.83 -13.19 1.87
N ALA A 87 15.07 -13.66 1.85
CA ALA A 87 16.00 -13.49 2.97
C ALA A 87 16.56 -12.05 3.06
N THR A 88 16.55 -11.31 1.97
CA THR A 88 17.00 -9.91 1.96
C THR A 88 15.99 -9.05 2.71
N PRO A 89 16.39 -8.41 3.83
CA PRO A 89 15.46 -7.63 4.63
C PRO A 89 14.89 -6.42 3.91
N GLY A 90 13.58 -6.20 4.04
CA GLY A 90 12.91 -4.99 3.59
C GLY A 90 11.75 -5.27 2.63
N ILE A 91 10.70 -4.45 2.76
CA ILE A 91 9.44 -4.61 2.00
C ILE A 91 9.68 -4.53 0.48
N ALA A 92 10.62 -3.70 0.02
CA ALA A 92 10.95 -3.57 -1.40
C ALA A 92 11.56 -4.86 -1.97
N SER A 93 12.41 -5.57 -1.20
CA SER A 93 12.97 -6.86 -1.60
C SER A 93 11.86 -7.92 -1.74
N ALA A 94 10.94 -7.98 -0.78
CA ALA A 94 9.80 -8.89 -0.83
C ALA A 94 8.87 -8.60 -2.02
N ARG A 95 8.61 -7.32 -2.34
CA ARG A 95 7.82 -6.94 -3.52
C ARG A 95 8.52 -7.29 -4.84
N ASN A 96 9.83 -7.07 -4.92
CA ASN A 96 10.61 -7.50 -6.08
C ASN A 96 10.61 -9.01 -6.24
N ARG A 97 10.64 -9.76 -5.12
CA ARG A 97 10.50 -11.21 -5.16
C ARG A 97 9.13 -11.60 -5.71
N ALA A 98 8.04 -10.95 -5.29
CA ALA A 98 6.72 -11.19 -5.84
C ALA A 98 6.64 -10.88 -7.35
N LEU A 99 7.26 -9.79 -7.82
CA LEU A 99 7.38 -9.49 -9.25
C LEU A 99 8.13 -10.60 -10.01
N ALA A 100 9.24 -11.09 -9.46
CA ALA A 100 10.03 -12.14 -10.08
C ALA A 100 9.28 -13.48 -10.13
N GLU A 101 8.64 -13.88 -9.05
CA GLU A 101 7.86 -15.11 -8.97
C GLU A 101 6.57 -15.08 -9.82
N SER A 102 6.08 -13.89 -10.17
CA SER A 102 4.96 -13.75 -11.09
C SER A 102 5.35 -14.02 -12.55
N GLY A 103 6.64 -14.14 -12.85
CA GLY A 103 7.20 -14.66 -14.10
C GLY A 103 6.54 -14.09 -15.34
N ASP A 104 5.99 -14.97 -16.18
CA ASP A 104 5.28 -14.63 -17.42
C ASP A 104 3.79 -14.31 -17.21
N GLY A 105 3.32 -14.20 -15.95
CA GLY A 105 1.94 -13.84 -15.63
C GLY A 105 1.55 -12.46 -16.20
N ASP A 106 0.25 -12.26 -16.36
CA ASP A 106 -0.31 -11.03 -16.93
C ASP A 106 -0.57 -9.99 -15.87
N VAL A 107 -0.96 -10.42 -14.67
CA VAL A 107 -1.47 -9.56 -13.60
C VAL A 107 -0.89 -9.95 -12.25
N LEU A 108 -0.50 -8.95 -11.47
CA LEU A 108 -0.10 -9.11 -10.08
C LEU A 108 -0.96 -8.21 -9.20
N VAL A 109 -1.54 -8.78 -8.15
CA VAL A 109 -2.30 -8.02 -7.16
C VAL A 109 -1.59 -8.11 -5.82
N PHE A 110 -1.24 -6.98 -5.23
CA PHE A 110 -0.72 -6.89 -3.88
C PHE A 110 -1.83 -6.65 -2.86
N ILE A 111 -1.74 -7.36 -1.74
CA ILE A 111 -2.53 -7.14 -0.53
C ILE A 111 -1.64 -7.41 0.69
N ASP A 112 -1.81 -6.64 1.77
CA ASP A 112 -1.03 -6.85 3.00
C ASP A 112 -1.63 -8.00 3.85
N ASP A 113 -0.82 -8.67 4.65
CA ASP A 113 -1.22 -9.81 5.50
C ASP A 113 -2.25 -9.42 6.60
N ASP A 114 -2.25 -8.16 7.04
CA ASP A 114 -3.18 -7.60 8.03
C ASP A 114 -4.46 -7.00 7.39
N GLU A 115 -4.68 -7.20 6.09
CA GLU A 115 -5.86 -6.74 5.38
C GLU A 115 -6.86 -7.86 5.08
N ARG A 116 -8.13 -7.48 4.93
CA ARG A 116 -9.24 -8.40 4.63
C ARG A 116 -9.99 -7.87 3.41
N PRO A 117 -9.97 -8.59 2.27
CA PRO A 117 -10.71 -8.20 1.08
C PRO A 117 -12.22 -8.36 1.30
N SER A 118 -13.01 -7.42 0.76
CA SER A 118 -14.46 -7.55 0.71
C SER A 118 -14.89 -8.58 -0.34
N GLU A 119 -16.12 -9.04 -0.27
CA GLU A 119 -16.74 -9.86 -1.33
C GLU A 119 -16.62 -9.15 -2.68
N GLY A 120 -16.24 -9.90 -3.73
CA GLY A 120 -16.07 -9.36 -5.08
C GLY A 120 -14.86 -8.46 -5.30
N TRP A 121 -13.99 -8.29 -4.31
CA TRP A 121 -12.81 -7.42 -4.37
C TRP A 121 -11.93 -7.65 -5.59
N LEU A 122 -11.51 -8.91 -5.81
CA LEU A 122 -10.63 -9.24 -6.94
C LEU A 122 -11.33 -9.08 -8.28
N GLY A 123 -12.61 -9.49 -8.35
CA GLY A 123 -13.43 -9.33 -9.54
C GLY A 123 -13.57 -7.87 -9.97
N ALA A 124 -13.77 -6.95 -9.03
CA ALA A 124 -13.85 -5.53 -9.31
C ALA A 124 -12.54 -4.95 -9.87
N LEU A 125 -11.38 -5.32 -9.30
CA LEU A 125 -10.07 -4.91 -9.80
C LEU A 125 -9.83 -5.41 -11.22
N VAL A 126 -10.06 -6.70 -11.45
CA VAL A 126 -9.85 -7.37 -12.74
C VAL A 126 -10.77 -6.81 -13.82
N SER A 127 -12.06 -6.64 -13.53
CA SER A 127 -13.03 -6.11 -14.49
C SER A 127 -12.66 -4.69 -14.94
N LEU A 128 -12.36 -3.80 -14.00
CA LEU A 128 -11.97 -2.43 -14.33
C LEU A 128 -10.68 -2.39 -15.15
N GLN A 129 -9.69 -3.24 -14.83
CA GLN A 129 -8.44 -3.31 -15.59
C GLN A 129 -8.70 -3.84 -17.01
N ALA A 130 -9.51 -4.90 -17.15
CA ALA A 130 -9.84 -5.49 -18.45
C ALA A 130 -10.62 -4.51 -19.36
N GLU A 131 -11.56 -3.75 -18.79
CA GLU A 131 -12.36 -2.76 -19.51
C GLU A 131 -11.55 -1.56 -20.00
N THR A 132 -10.54 -1.15 -19.23
CA THR A 132 -9.84 0.13 -19.47
C THR A 132 -8.44 -0.03 -20.02
N GLY A 133 -7.81 -1.21 -19.87
CA GLY A 133 -6.39 -1.41 -20.16
C GLY A 133 -5.46 -0.61 -19.24
N ALA A 134 -5.92 -0.24 -18.05
CA ALA A 134 -5.11 0.53 -17.11
C ALA A 134 -3.86 -0.25 -16.68
N ALA A 135 -2.73 0.45 -16.58
CA ALA A 135 -1.47 -0.11 -16.10
C ALA A 135 -1.52 -0.55 -14.63
N ALA A 136 -2.41 0.05 -13.86
CA ALA A 136 -2.71 -0.36 -12.49
C ALA A 136 -4.14 0.05 -12.08
N VAL A 137 -4.70 -0.70 -11.14
CA VAL A 137 -5.98 -0.40 -10.48
C VAL A 137 -5.78 -0.45 -8.98
N VAL A 138 -6.25 0.57 -8.27
CA VAL A 138 -6.12 0.68 -6.81
C VAL A 138 -7.48 0.83 -6.15
N GLY A 139 -7.71 0.08 -5.07
CA GLY A 139 -8.93 0.16 -4.28
C GLY A 139 -8.78 0.95 -2.98
N PRO A 140 -9.91 1.28 -2.33
CA PRO A 140 -9.93 1.91 -1.02
C PRO A 140 -9.50 0.93 0.09
N VAL A 141 -8.86 1.50 1.12
CA VAL A 141 -8.59 0.80 2.37
C VAL A 141 -9.48 1.41 3.45
N ARG A 142 -10.22 0.57 4.16
CA ARG A 142 -11.04 0.94 5.31
C ARG A 142 -10.33 0.51 6.59
N SER A 143 -10.03 1.47 7.48
CA SER A 143 -9.43 1.13 8.76
C SER A 143 -10.49 0.72 9.76
N GLU A 144 -10.32 -0.45 10.36
CA GLU A 144 -11.00 -0.92 11.57
C GLU A 144 -9.98 -0.94 12.71
N TYR A 145 -10.43 -0.83 13.95
CA TYR A 145 -9.50 -0.63 15.06
C TYR A 145 -9.70 -1.72 16.11
N GLU A 146 -8.59 -2.31 16.58
CA GLU A 146 -8.64 -3.23 17.73
C GLU A 146 -9.08 -2.54 19.03
N VAL A 147 -8.80 -1.24 19.15
CA VAL A 147 -9.21 -0.40 20.29
C VAL A 147 -9.83 0.89 19.79
N GLU A 148 -10.83 1.41 20.49
CA GLU A 148 -11.46 2.66 20.10
C GLU A 148 -10.44 3.81 20.09
N PRO A 149 -10.29 4.53 18.95
CA PRO A 149 -9.37 5.65 18.86
C PRO A 149 -9.81 6.81 19.75
N GLU A 150 -8.86 7.36 20.51
CA GLU A 150 -9.15 8.55 21.32
C GLU A 150 -9.62 9.75 20.47
N PRO A 151 -10.39 10.68 21.07
CA PRO A 151 -10.95 11.83 20.34
C PRO A 151 -9.92 12.67 19.59
N PHE A 152 -8.68 12.76 20.05
CA PHE A 152 -7.59 13.44 19.35
C PHE A 152 -7.31 12.82 17.98
N ILE A 153 -7.30 11.49 17.89
CA ILE A 153 -7.01 10.75 16.66
C ILE A 153 -8.18 10.90 15.69
N VAL A 154 -9.42 10.74 16.18
CA VAL A 154 -10.64 10.84 15.37
C VAL A 154 -10.80 12.26 14.81
N GLU A 155 -10.79 13.27 15.68
CA GLU A 155 -10.97 14.67 15.31
C GLU A 155 -9.79 15.21 14.47
N GLY A 156 -8.60 14.63 14.67
CA GLY A 156 -7.41 14.87 13.86
C GLY A 156 -7.50 14.29 12.46
N ARG A 157 -8.45 13.37 12.21
CA ARG A 157 -8.66 12.67 10.93
C ARG A 157 -7.40 11.95 10.45
N PHE A 158 -6.66 11.29 11.37
CA PHE A 158 -5.38 10.68 11.04
C PHE A 158 -5.52 9.46 10.13
N PHE A 159 -6.56 8.66 10.30
CA PHE A 159 -6.83 7.44 9.51
C PHE A 159 -7.84 7.67 8.37
N VAL A 160 -8.23 8.92 8.09
CA VAL A 160 -9.13 9.19 6.96
C VAL A 160 -8.40 8.96 5.64
N ARG A 161 -8.83 7.96 4.90
CA ARG A 161 -8.33 7.55 3.59
C ARG A 161 -9.10 8.25 2.47
N ARG A 162 -8.54 8.22 1.25
CA ARG A 162 -9.23 8.71 0.04
C ARG A 162 -10.49 7.89 -0.24
N ARG A 163 -11.49 8.54 -0.81
CA ARG A 163 -12.66 7.91 -1.41
C ARG A 163 -12.92 8.66 -2.72
N LEU A 164 -12.77 7.97 -3.85
CA LEU A 164 -12.97 8.51 -5.18
C LEU A 164 -13.99 7.64 -5.91
N ALA A 165 -14.56 8.15 -6.99
CA ALA A 165 -15.41 7.35 -7.86
C ALA A 165 -14.56 6.39 -8.71
N THR A 166 -15.11 5.24 -9.05
CA THR A 166 -14.49 4.26 -9.95
C THR A 166 -14.16 4.88 -11.29
N GLY A 167 -13.01 4.53 -11.85
CA GLY A 167 -12.46 5.11 -13.07
C GLY A 167 -11.73 6.45 -12.88
N THR A 168 -11.68 7.01 -11.64
CA THR A 168 -10.92 8.25 -11.38
C THR A 168 -9.42 8.01 -11.53
N PRO A 169 -8.69 8.74 -12.40
CA PRO A 169 -7.24 8.63 -12.49
C PRO A 169 -6.55 9.14 -11.22
N VAL A 170 -5.47 8.45 -10.82
CA VAL A 170 -4.63 8.85 -9.69
C VAL A 170 -3.15 8.80 -10.07
N ASP A 171 -2.34 9.71 -9.52
CA ASP A 171 -0.91 9.81 -9.84
C ASP A 171 -0.03 8.94 -8.93
N VAL A 172 -0.62 8.34 -7.90
CA VAL A 172 0.09 7.56 -6.89
C VAL A 172 -0.86 6.62 -6.16
N ALA A 173 -0.39 5.40 -5.91
CA ALA A 173 -1.08 4.39 -5.12
C ALA A 173 -0.12 3.78 -4.09
N ALA A 174 -0.69 3.25 -3.00
CA ALA A 174 0.00 2.32 -2.12
C ALA A 174 -0.20 0.89 -2.63
N THR A 175 0.73 0.00 -2.35
CA THR A 175 0.70 -1.38 -2.86
C THR A 175 -0.19 -2.32 -2.06
N ASN A 176 -0.68 -1.91 -0.92
CA ASN A 176 -1.51 -2.74 -0.05
C ASN A 176 -2.90 -3.10 -0.63
N ASN A 177 -3.34 -2.47 -1.70
CA ASN A 177 -4.55 -2.82 -2.45
C ASN A 177 -4.37 -2.39 -3.90
N LEU A 178 -3.46 -3.05 -4.62
CA LEU A 178 -3.01 -2.60 -5.94
C LEU A 178 -2.91 -3.78 -6.91
N LEU A 179 -3.64 -3.67 -8.02
CA LEU A 179 -3.46 -4.51 -9.21
C LEU A 179 -2.48 -3.84 -10.17
N LEU A 180 -1.53 -4.61 -10.69
CA LEU A 180 -0.56 -4.20 -11.70
C LEU A 180 -0.72 -5.04 -12.97
N ASP A 181 -0.71 -4.39 -14.12
CA ASP A 181 -0.49 -5.00 -15.42
C ASP A 181 1.01 -5.30 -15.57
N LEU A 182 1.38 -6.58 -15.56
CA LEU A 182 2.79 -6.97 -15.60
C LEU A 182 3.42 -6.77 -16.98
N VAL A 183 2.64 -6.72 -18.05
CA VAL A 183 3.15 -6.39 -19.39
C VAL A 183 3.68 -4.95 -19.38
N GLU A 184 2.91 -4.04 -18.79
CA GLU A 184 3.31 -2.63 -18.69
C GLU A 184 4.48 -2.44 -17.71
N VAL A 185 4.49 -3.13 -16.56
CA VAL A 185 5.61 -3.11 -15.60
C VAL A 185 6.91 -3.57 -16.26
N ARG A 186 6.87 -4.68 -17.00
CA ARG A 186 8.04 -5.21 -17.75
C ARG A 186 8.47 -4.26 -18.87
N ARG A 187 7.51 -3.72 -19.65
CA ARG A 187 7.79 -2.76 -20.72
C ARG A 187 8.56 -1.54 -20.21
N GLN A 188 8.25 -1.06 -19.01
CA GLN A 188 8.94 0.07 -18.39
C GLN A 188 10.18 -0.33 -17.59
N GLY A 189 10.46 -1.62 -17.40
CA GLY A 189 11.59 -2.11 -16.60
C GLY A 189 11.50 -1.71 -15.13
N LEU A 190 10.30 -1.66 -14.56
CA LEU A 190 10.07 -1.16 -13.20
C LEU A 190 10.38 -2.23 -12.15
N ALA A 191 11.04 -1.78 -11.09
CA ALA A 191 11.25 -2.53 -9.85
C ALA A 191 11.13 -1.60 -8.64
N PHE A 192 10.87 -2.17 -7.46
CA PHE A 192 10.88 -1.42 -6.22
C PHE A 192 12.32 -1.09 -5.80
N ASP A 193 12.59 0.17 -5.46
CA ASP A 193 13.92 0.59 -5.02
C ASP A 193 14.22 0.05 -3.62
N VAL A 194 15.16 -0.90 -3.54
CA VAL A 194 15.53 -1.56 -2.28
C VAL A 194 16.13 -0.60 -1.26
N ALA A 195 16.71 0.52 -1.69
CA ALA A 195 17.22 1.55 -0.79
C ALA A 195 16.10 2.22 0.03
N LEU A 196 14.85 2.16 -0.44
CA LEU A 196 13.67 2.65 0.26
C LEU A 196 12.99 1.59 1.14
N GLY A 197 13.38 0.33 1.06
CA GLY A 197 12.69 -0.78 1.73
C GLY A 197 12.64 -0.67 3.26
N GLN A 198 13.51 0.10 3.88
CA GLN A 198 13.48 0.42 5.33
C GLN A 198 13.00 1.85 5.62
N LEU A 199 13.07 2.73 4.64
CA LEU A 199 12.71 4.14 4.78
C LEU A 199 11.21 4.39 4.51
N GLY A 200 10.57 3.51 3.75
CA GLY A 200 9.22 3.71 3.22
C GLY A 200 9.20 4.65 2.00
N GLY A 201 8.12 4.56 1.22
CA GLY A 201 7.93 5.35 0.00
C GLY A 201 8.36 4.64 -1.28
N GLU A 202 8.76 3.38 -1.21
CA GLU A 202 9.08 2.52 -2.35
C GLU A 202 7.87 2.31 -3.26
N ASP A 203 6.66 2.18 -2.68
CA ASP A 203 5.37 2.14 -3.37
C ASP A 203 5.07 3.45 -4.10
N THR A 204 5.29 4.56 -3.41
CA THR A 204 5.12 5.91 -3.96
C THR A 204 6.08 6.16 -5.12
N LEU A 205 7.34 5.73 -5.01
CA LEU A 205 8.31 5.87 -6.10
C LEU A 205 7.91 5.00 -7.29
N PHE A 206 7.58 3.73 -7.05
CA PHE A 206 7.21 2.77 -8.08
C PHE A 206 6.00 3.23 -8.88
N THR A 207 4.89 3.56 -8.20
CA THR A 207 3.64 3.94 -8.85
C THR A 207 3.74 5.28 -9.58
N ARG A 208 4.49 6.24 -9.04
CA ARG A 208 4.78 7.50 -9.74
C ARG A 208 5.71 7.31 -10.94
N SER A 209 6.65 6.36 -10.87
CA SER A 209 7.48 6.00 -12.04
C SER A 209 6.61 5.38 -13.13
N LEU A 210 5.67 4.49 -12.77
CA LEU A 210 4.71 3.90 -13.71
C LEU A 210 3.93 4.99 -14.46
N VAL A 211 3.41 5.99 -13.74
CA VAL A 211 2.69 7.12 -14.36
C VAL A 211 3.62 8.00 -15.21
N ALA A 212 4.83 8.27 -14.74
CA ALA A 212 5.82 9.04 -15.50
C ALA A 212 6.26 8.35 -16.80
N GLY A 213 6.21 7.02 -16.86
CA GLY A 213 6.45 6.21 -18.05
C GLY A 213 5.25 6.06 -18.98
N GLY A 214 4.15 6.79 -18.69
CA GLY A 214 2.92 6.81 -19.50
C GLY A 214 1.83 5.82 -19.09
N GLY A 215 2.05 5.05 -18.01
CA GLY A 215 1.02 4.17 -17.45
C GLY A 215 -0.09 4.96 -16.74
N THR A 216 -1.30 4.43 -16.74
CA THR A 216 -2.44 5.00 -16.02
C THR A 216 -2.76 4.17 -14.79
N ILE A 217 -3.08 4.83 -13.68
CA ILE A 217 -3.60 4.19 -12.47
C ILE A 217 -5.04 4.65 -12.27
N LEU A 218 -5.98 3.72 -12.16
CA LEU A 218 -7.38 4.02 -11.93
C LEU A 218 -7.83 3.58 -10.54
N TRP A 219 -8.74 4.36 -9.97
CA TRP A 219 -9.39 4.04 -8.72
C TRP A 219 -10.58 3.11 -8.95
N CYS A 220 -10.71 2.06 -8.13
CA CYS A 220 -11.85 1.14 -8.09
C CYS A 220 -12.51 1.22 -6.71
N ALA A 221 -13.65 1.88 -6.61
CA ALA A 221 -14.32 2.14 -5.32
C ALA A 221 -14.92 0.87 -4.68
N GLU A 222 -15.22 -0.13 -5.50
CA GLU A 222 -15.82 -1.41 -5.12
C GLU A 222 -14.77 -2.38 -4.54
N ALA A 223 -13.49 -2.23 -4.90
CA ALA A 223 -12.42 -3.10 -4.46
C ALA A 223 -11.92 -2.72 -3.05
N VAL A 224 -12.78 -2.91 -2.05
CA VAL A 224 -12.49 -2.51 -0.67
C VAL A 224 -11.66 -3.58 0.05
N VAL A 225 -10.60 -3.15 0.74
CA VAL A 225 -9.93 -3.95 1.77
C VAL A 225 -10.10 -3.30 3.14
N THR A 226 -10.18 -4.10 4.20
CA THR A 226 -10.23 -3.65 5.59
C THR A 226 -8.89 -3.88 6.25
N ASP A 227 -8.24 -2.79 6.72
CA ASP A 227 -6.99 -2.77 7.48
C ASP A 227 -7.33 -2.81 8.97
N VAL A 228 -6.96 -3.88 9.66
CA VAL A 228 -7.16 -4.04 11.11
C VAL A 228 -6.02 -3.33 11.84
N VAL A 229 -6.26 -2.10 12.26
CA VAL A 229 -5.25 -1.26 12.92
C VAL A 229 -5.01 -1.72 14.36
N PRO A 230 -3.82 -2.28 14.68
CA PRO A 230 -3.54 -2.79 16.01
C PRO A 230 -3.42 -1.67 17.05
N ALA A 231 -3.68 -2.00 18.32
CA ALA A 231 -3.73 -1.05 19.42
C ALA A 231 -2.48 -0.15 19.52
N HIS A 232 -1.28 -0.69 19.27
CA HIS A 232 -0.02 0.06 19.34
C HIS A 232 0.09 1.16 18.29
N ARG A 233 -0.67 1.05 17.17
CA ARG A 233 -0.77 2.09 16.12
C ARG A 233 -1.84 3.14 16.42
N VAL A 234 -2.77 2.87 17.33
CA VAL A 234 -3.85 3.80 17.72
C VAL A 234 -3.38 4.71 18.87
N THR A 235 -2.21 5.33 18.71
CA THR A 235 -1.60 6.23 19.71
C THR A 235 -1.23 7.57 19.09
N ARG A 236 -1.26 8.67 19.89
CA ARG A 236 -0.85 10.01 19.41
C ARG A 236 0.54 10.01 18.84
N ARG A 237 1.47 9.35 19.51
CA ARG A 237 2.86 9.27 19.08
C ARG A 237 2.93 8.65 17.67
N TRP A 238 2.30 7.51 17.48
CA TRP A 238 2.34 6.78 16.22
C TRP A 238 1.72 7.59 15.07
N VAL A 239 0.50 8.15 15.26
CA VAL A 239 -0.17 8.90 14.18
C VAL A 239 0.58 10.18 13.78
N VAL A 240 1.26 10.84 14.73
CA VAL A 240 2.10 12.01 14.44
C VAL A 240 3.37 11.61 13.70
N GLN A 241 4.03 10.52 14.12
CA GLN A 241 5.18 9.95 13.42
C GLN A 241 4.80 9.52 12.00
N ARG A 242 3.64 8.86 11.82
CA ARG A 242 3.14 8.47 10.49
C ARG A 242 2.85 9.67 9.60
N ALA A 243 2.31 10.77 10.15
CA ALA A 243 2.14 12.02 9.41
C ALA A 243 3.48 12.62 8.96
N TYR A 244 4.50 12.58 9.82
CA TYR A 244 5.87 12.99 9.48
C TYR A 244 6.47 12.11 8.38
N SER A 245 6.43 10.79 8.55
CA SER A 245 6.93 9.80 7.58
C SER A 245 6.27 9.98 6.20
N SER A 246 4.95 10.20 6.16
CA SER A 246 4.22 10.47 4.91
C SER A 246 4.71 11.73 4.19
N GLY A 247 5.06 12.79 4.92
CA GLY A 247 5.66 14.01 4.35
C GLY A 247 7.09 13.77 3.86
N ASN A 248 7.87 13.03 4.63
CA ASN A 248 9.25 12.68 4.34
C ASN A 248 9.36 11.84 3.07
N GLY A 249 8.65 10.72 3.00
CA GLY A 249 8.64 9.82 1.83
C GLY A 249 8.15 10.52 0.56
N TRP A 250 7.11 11.37 0.66
CA TRP A 250 6.66 12.18 -0.49
C TRP A 250 7.76 13.08 -1.05
N SER A 251 8.49 13.79 -0.19
CA SER A 251 9.55 14.70 -0.64
C SER A 251 10.77 13.95 -1.16
N LEU A 252 11.17 12.88 -0.48
CA LEU A 252 12.30 12.03 -0.89
C LEU A 252 12.04 11.48 -2.30
N THR A 253 10.90 10.85 -2.53
CA THR A 253 10.55 10.28 -3.84
C THR A 253 10.39 11.35 -4.93
N SER A 254 9.87 12.55 -4.57
CA SER A 254 9.77 13.66 -5.52
C SER A 254 11.14 14.17 -5.97
N VAL A 255 12.12 14.19 -5.07
CA VAL A 255 13.51 14.55 -5.40
C VAL A 255 14.17 13.44 -6.24
N MET A 256 13.89 12.17 -5.95
CA MET A 256 14.43 11.04 -6.73
C MET A 256 13.92 11.05 -8.18
N LEU A 257 12.64 11.36 -8.39
CA LEU A 257 12.03 11.46 -9.71
C LEU A 257 12.45 12.71 -10.49
N SER A 258 13.04 13.72 -9.83
CA SER A 258 13.49 14.92 -10.54
C SER A 258 14.82 14.71 -11.26
N ALA A 259 14.98 15.35 -12.43
CA ALA A 259 16.26 15.35 -13.15
C ALA A 259 17.41 15.88 -12.26
N ARG A 260 18.65 15.47 -12.56
CA ARG A 260 19.83 15.86 -11.80
C ARG A 260 20.13 17.38 -11.95
N GLY A 261 20.98 17.89 -11.09
CA GLY A 261 21.47 19.28 -11.16
C GLY A 261 20.45 20.32 -10.67
N ALA A 262 20.29 21.42 -11.42
CA ALA A 262 19.44 22.55 -11.07
C ALA A 262 17.97 22.19 -10.84
N SER A 263 17.44 21.21 -11.60
CA SER A 263 16.07 20.71 -11.43
C SER A 263 15.87 20.06 -10.07
N ARG A 264 16.83 19.27 -9.59
CA ARG A 264 16.79 18.64 -8.26
C ARG A 264 16.86 19.69 -7.13
N LEU A 265 17.71 20.69 -7.27
CA LEU A 265 17.78 21.79 -6.30
C LEU A 265 16.46 22.59 -6.26
N SER A 266 15.92 22.94 -7.42
CA SER A 266 14.61 23.62 -7.53
C SER A 266 13.50 22.81 -6.86
N MET A 267 13.47 21.48 -7.06
CA MET A 267 12.50 20.59 -6.40
C MET A 267 12.67 20.62 -4.88
N ARG A 268 13.90 20.52 -4.37
CA ARG A 268 14.20 20.61 -2.91
C ARG A 268 13.70 21.92 -2.32
N LEU A 269 13.97 23.05 -2.97
CA LEU A 269 13.52 24.37 -2.50
C LEU A 269 12.00 24.49 -2.51
N ARG A 270 11.33 24.01 -3.58
CA ARG A 270 9.85 23.99 -3.66
C ARG A 270 9.22 23.15 -2.56
N LEU A 271 9.78 21.96 -2.29
CA LEU A 271 9.28 21.07 -1.25
C LEU A 271 9.51 21.66 0.15
N SER A 272 10.67 22.30 0.38
CA SER A 272 10.96 23.00 1.62
C SER A 272 10.00 24.17 1.85
N ALA A 273 9.73 24.97 0.83
CA ALA A 273 8.74 26.06 0.90
C ALA A 273 7.33 25.52 1.21
N LYS A 274 6.88 24.49 0.47
CA LYS A 274 5.58 23.83 0.74
C LYS A 274 5.51 23.22 2.15
N GLY A 275 6.61 22.64 2.62
CA GLY A 275 6.74 22.11 3.97
C GLY A 275 6.65 23.22 5.02
N GLY A 276 7.37 24.31 4.83
CA GLY A 276 7.35 25.49 5.70
C GLY A 276 5.95 26.11 5.82
N VAL A 277 5.26 26.31 4.68
CA VAL A 277 3.86 26.77 4.68
C VAL A 277 2.94 25.86 5.48
N ARG A 278 3.12 24.52 5.39
CA ARG A 278 2.36 23.57 6.21
C ARG A 278 2.68 23.69 7.70
N VAL A 279 3.94 23.89 8.06
CA VAL A 279 4.34 24.08 9.46
C VAL A 279 3.69 25.33 10.03
N VAL A 280 3.80 26.47 9.35
CA VAL A 280 3.21 27.75 9.79
C VAL A 280 1.68 27.66 9.83
N GLY A 281 1.04 27.12 8.79
CA GLY A 281 -0.41 26.95 8.75
C GLY A 281 -0.92 25.98 9.83
N GLY A 282 -0.14 24.92 10.11
CA GLY A 282 -0.43 23.97 11.18
C GLY A 282 -0.33 24.63 12.56
N LEU A 283 0.69 25.47 12.78
CA LEU A 283 0.87 26.24 14.01
C LEU A 283 -0.29 27.23 14.23
N GLY A 284 -0.67 28.00 13.20
CA GLY A 284 -1.83 28.89 13.26
C GLY A 284 -3.12 28.15 13.61
N ARG A 285 -3.34 26.98 13.00
CA ARG A 285 -4.50 26.12 13.31
C ARG A 285 -4.48 25.59 14.75
N TYR A 286 -3.30 25.21 15.25
CA TYR A 286 -3.11 24.81 16.63
C TYR A 286 -3.40 25.95 17.61
N ALA A 287 -2.91 27.15 17.32
CA ALA A 287 -3.16 28.36 18.11
C ALA A 287 -4.67 28.69 18.18
N VAL A 288 -5.36 28.69 17.02
CA VAL A 288 -6.83 28.86 16.97
C VAL A 288 -7.53 27.83 17.85
N GLY A 289 -7.16 26.55 17.73
CA GLY A 289 -7.74 25.50 18.57
C GLY A 289 -7.40 25.67 20.06
N THR A 290 -6.31 26.33 20.42
CA THR A 290 -5.95 26.61 21.82
C THR A 290 -6.77 27.75 22.39
N VAL A 291 -6.96 28.82 21.64
CA VAL A 291 -7.79 29.96 22.04
C VAL A 291 -9.26 29.58 22.15
N THR A 292 -9.76 28.71 21.23
CA THR A 292 -11.15 28.27 21.20
C THR A 292 -11.41 27.05 22.08
N ARG A 293 -10.60 26.77 23.09
CA ARG A 293 -10.76 25.62 24.00
C ARG A 293 -12.19 25.41 24.52
N PRO A 294 -12.95 26.43 24.88
CA PRO A 294 -14.33 26.25 25.37
C PRO A 294 -15.28 25.57 24.36
N LEU A 295 -14.94 25.58 23.05
CA LEU A 295 -15.75 24.95 21.99
C LEU A 295 -15.58 23.41 21.91
N GLY A 296 -14.98 22.77 22.91
CA GLY A 296 -14.93 21.31 23.07
C GLY A 296 -14.28 20.58 21.89
N ARG A 297 -14.98 19.62 21.28
CA ARG A 297 -14.45 18.75 20.20
C ARG A 297 -13.95 19.53 18.97
N ARG A 298 -14.58 20.65 18.61
CA ARG A 298 -14.12 21.48 17.48
C ARG A 298 -12.72 22.05 17.72
N SER A 299 -12.46 22.54 18.93
CA SER A 299 -11.15 23.01 19.37
C SER A 299 -10.10 21.90 19.36
N LEU A 300 -10.45 20.71 19.89
CA LEU A 300 -9.58 19.54 19.85
C LEU A 300 -9.22 19.17 18.41
N GLY A 301 -10.21 19.16 17.51
CA GLY A 301 -10.02 18.90 16.09
C GLY A 301 -9.07 19.90 15.42
N GLN A 302 -9.15 21.20 15.74
CA GLN A 302 -8.21 22.18 15.20
C GLN A 302 -6.77 21.91 15.67
N ARG A 303 -6.58 21.62 16.96
CA ARG A 303 -5.24 21.31 17.50
C ARG A 303 -4.67 20.04 16.90
N ALA A 304 -5.45 18.97 16.85
CA ALA A 304 -5.01 17.68 16.30
C ALA A 304 -4.63 17.77 14.82
N ARG A 305 -5.47 18.42 14.00
CA ARG A 305 -5.18 18.67 12.59
C ARG A 305 -4.00 19.64 12.39
N GLY A 306 -3.83 20.61 13.29
CA GLY A 306 -2.66 21.49 13.32
C GLY A 306 -1.38 20.68 13.50
N ILE A 307 -1.33 19.81 14.52
CA ILE A 307 -0.18 18.91 14.78
C ILE A 307 0.10 18.00 13.59
N ARG A 308 -0.93 17.36 13.01
CA ARG A 308 -0.79 16.51 11.83
C ARG A 308 -0.17 17.28 10.66
N THR A 309 -0.64 18.53 10.41
CA THR A 309 -0.16 19.36 9.31
C THR A 309 1.28 19.79 9.53
N MET A 310 1.65 20.19 10.77
CA MET A 310 3.03 20.51 11.15
C MET A 310 3.95 19.32 10.97
N ALA A 311 3.59 18.17 11.50
CA ALA A 311 4.40 16.96 11.40
C ALA A 311 4.67 16.58 9.93
N ARG A 312 3.63 16.60 9.08
CA ARG A 312 3.77 16.34 7.65
C ARG A 312 4.66 17.39 6.96
N GLY A 313 4.51 18.66 7.30
CA GLY A 313 5.33 19.75 6.77
C GLY A 313 6.81 19.61 7.15
N ALA A 314 7.09 19.31 8.42
CA ALA A 314 8.45 19.06 8.91
C ALA A 314 9.07 17.83 8.21
N GLY A 315 8.31 16.74 8.05
CA GLY A 315 8.72 15.58 7.27
C GLY A 315 9.06 15.95 5.83
N MET A 316 8.26 16.81 5.18
CA MET A 316 8.53 17.27 3.81
C MET A 316 9.87 18.03 3.71
N VAL A 317 10.17 18.90 4.66
CA VAL A 317 11.45 19.63 4.68
C VAL A 317 12.61 18.64 4.84
N ALA A 318 12.53 17.75 5.83
CA ALA A 318 13.58 16.76 6.09
C ALA A 318 13.82 15.84 4.89
N GLY A 319 12.75 15.28 4.29
CA GLY A 319 12.84 14.38 3.14
C GLY A 319 13.40 15.07 1.88
N ALA A 320 13.13 16.36 1.68
CA ALA A 320 13.69 17.12 0.57
C ALA A 320 15.24 17.19 0.61
N TRP A 321 15.85 17.09 1.79
CA TRP A 321 17.30 17.13 1.97
C TRP A 321 17.92 15.76 2.27
N GLY A 322 17.16 14.67 2.08
CA GLY A 322 17.68 13.31 2.18
C GLY A 322 17.75 12.76 3.61
N ALA A 323 17.20 13.46 4.60
CA ALA A 323 17.03 12.89 5.94
C ALA A 323 15.89 11.87 5.92
N GLY A 324 16.19 10.63 5.53
CA GLY A 324 15.23 9.54 5.50
C GLY A 324 14.77 9.14 6.90
N TYR A 325 13.47 9.02 7.09
CA TYR A 325 12.90 8.46 8.31
C TYR A 325 12.77 6.93 8.15
N ARG A 326 13.38 6.15 9.04
CA ARG A 326 13.25 4.69 9.02
C ARG A 326 11.89 4.30 9.57
N GLU A 327 10.97 3.93 8.70
CA GLU A 327 9.61 3.50 9.06
C GLU A 327 9.57 2.04 9.52
N TYR A 328 10.36 1.19 8.87
CA TYR A 328 10.45 -0.26 9.10
C TYR A 328 11.78 -0.65 9.75
N GLY A 329 12.29 0.14 10.69
CA GLY A 329 13.47 -0.23 11.47
C GLY A 329 13.23 -1.54 12.21
N ARG A 330 13.84 -2.64 11.74
CA ARG A 330 13.86 -3.89 12.53
C ARG A 330 14.63 -3.58 13.81
N VAL A 331 13.98 -3.74 14.94
CA VAL A 331 14.66 -3.88 16.22
C VAL A 331 15.22 -5.29 16.18
N ASP A 332 16.52 -5.42 15.96
CA ASP A 332 17.22 -6.68 16.14
C ASP A 332 17.05 -7.03 17.62
N GLY A 333 16.20 -8.03 17.89
CA GLY A 333 16.00 -8.63 19.19
C GLY A 333 16.77 -9.94 19.28
#